data_495168c11dab1bb0180116c9ba20ad0a
#
_entry.id   495168c11dab1bb0180116c9ba20ad0a
#
_cell.length_a   1.000
_cell.length_b   1.000
_cell.length_c   1.000
_cell.angle_alpha   90.00
_cell.angle_beta   90.00
_cell.angle_gamma   90.00
#
_symmetry.space_group_name_H-M   'P 1'
#
loop_
_entity.id
_entity.type
_entity.pdbx_description
1 polymer ?
#
loop_
_entity_poly.entity_id
_entity_poly.type
_entity_poly.pdbx_seq_one_letter_code
_entity_poly.pdbx_strand_id
1 'polypeptide(L)'
;MRYGRAVVILALTAAAGSAQAAGIGVRAGTTGLGADFGWDVAPTLGGRIGVSGMNLDTDVDTSQANYDAKVKVAALNLLFDWSPLGPFRITAGFIANNNKIDLNGRPTSGSALVPPGSSITGTVKPDKDFAPYLGIGYGNVWTAGVNFYFDLGIMFQGSPQVSLSCQPAGSAQCAAAQSQIVAEQQRVQDELNKFKHYPVLNLGITVGF
;
A
#
# COMPACT_ATOMS: atom_id res chain seq x y z
N MET A 1 12.02 25.87 -5.49
CA MET A 1 12.57 25.49 -4.17
C MET A 1 12.80 23.98 -4.20
N ARG A 2 14.08 23.56 -4.09
CA ARG A 2 14.47 22.14 -4.21
C ARG A 2 14.27 21.49 -2.85
N TYR A 3 13.28 20.63 -2.71
CA TYR A 3 13.15 19.79 -1.50
C TYR A 3 14.15 18.65 -1.57
N GLY A 4 15.17 18.70 -0.69
CA GLY A 4 16.18 17.68 -0.54
C GLY A 4 15.55 16.36 -0.10
N ARG A 5 15.92 15.29 -0.81
CA ARG A 5 15.63 13.91 -0.42
C ARG A 5 16.46 13.60 0.83
N ALA A 6 15.83 13.58 2.00
CA ALA A 6 16.45 13.04 3.20
C ALA A 6 16.45 11.52 3.09
N VAL A 7 17.59 10.94 2.79
CA VAL A 7 17.84 9.51 2.96
C VAL A 7 18.07 9.29 4.46
N VAL A 8 17.07 8.72 5.14
CA VAL A 8 17.23 8.29 6.54
C VAL A 8 17.98 6.97 6.52
N ILE A 9 19.30 7.03 6.77
CA ILE A 9 20.13 5.86 7.06
C ILE A 9 19.87 5.51 8.53
N LEU A 10 19.03 4.51 8.75
CA LEU A 10 18.83 3.93 10.09
C LEU A 10 20.03 3.00 10.38
N ALA A 11 20.98 3.47 11.16
CA ALA A 11 22.04 2.62 11.71
C ALA A 11 21.43 1.77 12.84
N LEU A 12 21.10 0.51 12.55
CA LEU A 12 20.80 -0.48 13.58
C LEU A 12 22.13 -0.90 14.24
N THR A 13 22.36 -0.44 15.45
CA THR A 13 23.38 -1.03 16.34
C THR A 13 22.83 -2.37 16.83
N ALA A 14 23.38 -3.46 16.29
CA ALA A 14 23.10 -4.82 16.76
C ALA A 14 23.59 -4.96 18.20
N ALA A 15 22.69 -5.19 19.14
CA ALA A 15 23.03 -5.64 20.48
C ALA A 15 23.63 -7.05 20.37
N ALA A 16 24.92 -7.17 20.63
CA ALA A 16 25.64 -8.43 20.63
C ALA A 16 25.21 -9.27 21.84
N GLY A 17 24.30 -10.19 21.62
CA GLY A 17 23.93 -11.21 22.58
C GLY A 17 23.45 -12.45 21.82
N SER A 18 24.24 -13.53 21.83
CA SER A 18 24.07 -14.80 21.09
C SER A 18 24.02 -14.60 19.56
N ALA A 19 24.73 -15.40 18.79
CA ALA A 19 24.77 -15.33 17.33
C ALA A 19 23.36 -15.58 16.77
N GLN A 20 22.59 -14.51 16.63
CA GLN A 20 21.28 -14.51 15.99
C GLN A 20 21.52 -14.33 14.51
N ALA A 21 20.99 -15.22 13.71
CA ALA A 21 21.03 -15.08 12.27
C ALA A 21 20.19 -13.86 11.86
N ALA A 22 20.73 -13.04 10.99
CA ALA A 22 20.04 -11.87 10.44
C ALA A 22 20.19 -11.84 8.92
N GLY A 23 19.36 -11.04 8.26
CA GLY A 23 19.46 -10.90 6.82
C GLY A 23 18.77 -9.63 6.33
N ILE A 24 19.17 -9.26 5.15
CA ILE A 24 18.56 -8.15 4.40
C ILE A 24 18.05 -8.67 3.07
N GLY A 25 16.99 -8.07 2.58
CA GLY A 25 16.40 -8.48 1.31
C GLY A 25 15.72 -7.35 0.57
N VAL A 26 15.46 -7.62 -0.69
CA VAL A 26 14.62 -6.77 -1.53
C VAL A 26 13.41 -7.57 -1.98
N ARG A 27 12.27 -6.90 -2.12
CA ARG A 27 11.03 -7.55 -2.57
C ARG A 27 10.28 -6.70 -3.59
N ALA A 28 9.46 -7.41 -4.36
CA ALA A 28 8.46 -6.82 -5.24
C ALA A 28 7.11 -7.51 -5.02
N GLY A 29 6.03 -6.76 -5.08
CA GLY A 29 4.70 -7.32 -4.90
C GLY A 29 3.60 -6.28 -4.92
N THR A 30 2.44 -6.66 -4.40
CA THR A 30 1.26 -5.78 -4.33
C THR A 30 1.48 -4.57 -3.42
N THR A 31 2.43 -4.65 -2.48
CA THR A 31 2.82 -3.52 -1.62
C THR A 31 3.91 -2.63 -2.24
N GLY A 32 4.27 -2.87 -3.51
CA GLY A 32 5.31 -2.14 -4.23
C GLY A 32 6.68 -2.81 -4.14
N LEU A 33 7.72 -2.05 -4.51
CA LEU A 33 9.11 -2.43 -4.34
C LEU A 33 9.56 -2.07 -2.93
N GLY A 34 10.32 -2.95 -2.28
CA GLY A 34 10.71 -2.75 -0.90
C GLY A 34 11.99 -3.44 -0.49
N ALA A 35 12.39 -3.16 0.75
CA ALA A 35 13.49 -3.80 1.42
C ALA A 35 13.04 -4.30 2.79
N ASP A 36 13.58 -5.44 3.20
CA ASP A 36 13.32 -6.08 4.48
C ASP A 36 14.61 -6.32 5.24
N PHE A 37 14.53 -6.20 6.55
CA PHE A 37 15.51 -6.70 7.50
C PHE A 37 14.82 -7.74 8.37
N GLY A 38 15.40 -8.94 8.47
CA GLY A 38 14.88 -10.04 9.27
C GLY A 38 15.94 -10.56 10.22
N TRP A 39 15.48 -11.11 11.32
CA TRP A 39 16.33 -11.74 12.34
C TRP A 39 15.61 -12.94 12.95
N ASP A 40 16.36 -13.91 13.40
CA ASP A 40 15.82 -15.01 14.19
C ASP A 40 15.65 -14.56 15.66
N VAL A 41 14.57 -15.02 16.28
CA VAL A 41 14.29 -14.83 17.72
C VAL A 41 14.46 -16.18 18.45
N ALA A 42 14.13 -17.26 17.75
CA ALA A 42 14.25 -18.64 18.20
C ALA A 42 14.34 -19.55 16.94
N PRO A 43 14.71 -20.83 17.07
CA PRO A 43 14.92 -21.72 15.93
C PRO A 43 13.78 -21.78 14.90
N THR A 44 12.55 -21.51 15.32
CA THR A 44 11.35 -21.50 14.45
C THR A 44 10.65 -20.15 14.41
N LEU A 45 11.17 -19.14 15.11
CA LEU A 45 10.54 -17.82 15.22
C LEU A 45 11.50 -16.73 14.75
N GLY A 46 11.01 -15.81 13.95
CA GLY A 46 11.75 -14.64 13.54
C GLY A 46 10.93 -13.37 13.54
N GLY A 47 11.64 -12.26 13.51
CA GLY A 47 11.09 -10.93 13.31
C GLY A 47 11.50 -10.36 11.97
N ARG A 48 10.65 -9.53 11.39
CA ARG A 48 10.94 -8.85 10.14
C ARG A 48 10.37 -7.44 10.15
N ILE A 49 11.22 -6.47 9.79
CA ILE A 49 10.81 -5.09 9.53
C ILE A 49 11.11 -4.76 8.07
N GLY A 50 10.23 -4.05 7.41
CA GLY A 50 10.45 -3.70 6.01
C GLY A 50 9.72 -2.45 5.60
N VAL A 51 10.25 -1.80 4.58
CA VAL A 51 9.64 -0.64 3.93
C VAL A 51 9.38 -0.96 2.47
N SER A 52 8.30 -0.45 1.92
CA SER A 52 8.01 -0.58 0.50
C SER A 52 7.25 0.62 -0.04
N GLY A 53 7.36 0.83 -1.35
CA GLY A 53 6.62 1.89 -2.00
C GLY A 53 6.65 1.77 -3.52
N MET A 54 5.63 2.38 -4.14
CA MET A 54 5.51 2.49 -5.59
C MET A 54 4.61 3.68 -5.94
N ASN A 55 4.96 4.40 -6.98
CA ASN A 55 4.12 5.41 -7.58
C ASN A 55 3.78 4.96 -8.99
N LEU A 56 2.50 4.91 -9.31
CA LEU A 56 1.99 4.62 -10.65
C LEU A 56 1.12 5.79 -11.09
N ASP A 57 1.46 6.38 -12.22
CA ASP A 57 0.62 7.34 -12.91
C ASP A 57 -0.01 6.60 -14.09
N THR A 58 -1.33 6.64 -14.20
CA THR A 58 -2.06 6.02 -15.31
C THR A 58 -3.20 6.91 -15.74
N ASP A 59 -3.38 6.97 -17.05
CA ASP A 59 -4.48 7.70 -17.65
C ASP A 59 -5.57 6.69 -18.04
N VAL A 60 -6.80 6.97 -17.66
CA VAL A 60 -7.97 6.14 -17.99
C VAL A 60 -8.96 7.01 -18.75
N ASP A 61 -9.08 6.74 -20.04
CA ASP A 61 -10.04 7.40 -20.91
C ASP A 61 -11.37 6.63 -20.90
N THR A 62 -12.42 7.32 -20.52
CA THR A 62 -13.80 6.79 -20.62
C THR A 62 -14.62 7.66 -21.58
N SER A 63 -15.76 7.14 -22.03
CA SER A 63 -16.68 7.89 -22.89
C SER A 63 -17.25 9.17 -22.25
N GLN A 64 -17.14 9.33 -20.92
CA GLN A 64 -17.72 10.45 -20.18
C GLN A 64 -16.67 11.40 -19.59
N ALA A 65 -15.46 10.94 -19.32
CA ALA A 65 -14.38 11.76 -18.78
C ALA A 65 -13.02 11.08 -18.95
N ASN A 66 -11.97 11.89 -19.08
CA ASN A 66 -10.59 11.45 -19.01
C ASN A 66 -10.14 11.58 -17.56
N TYR A 67 -9.65 10.50 -16.98
CA TYR A 67 -9.20 10.45 -15.61
C TYR A 67 -7.67 10.27 -15.57
N ASP A 68 -7.00 11.23 -14.95
CA ASP A 68 -5.60 11.07 -14.54
C ASP A 68 -5.61 10.42 -13.15
N ALA A 69 -5.17 9.18 -13.03
CA ALA A 69 -5.10 8.44 -11.77
C ALA A 69 -3.64 8.34 -11.29
N LYS A 70 -3.39 8.81 -10.05
CA LYS A 70 -2.10 8.67 -9.37
C LYS A 70 -2.24 7.75 -8.19
N VAL A 71 -1.63 6.57 -8.31
CA VAL A 71 -1.62 5.56 -7.25
C VAL A 71 -0.29 5.65 -6.52
N LYS A 72 -0.35 5.99 -5.24
CA LYS A 72 0.79 5.94 -4.32
C LYS A 72 0.61 4.76 -3.39
N VAL A 73 1.56 3.86 -3.39
CA VAL A 73 1.65 2.77 -2.43
C VAL A 73 2.85 3.04 -1.54
N ALA A 74 2.66 3.03 -0.24
CA ALA A 74 3.75 3.15 0.73
C ALA A 74 3.38 2.37 1.99
N ALA A 75 4.26 1.48 2.43
CA ALA A 75 4.02 0.63 3.59
C ALA A 75 5.30 0.45 4.43
N LEU A 76 5.10 0.38 5.74
CA LEU A 76 6.09 -0.07 6.72
C LEU A 76 5.52 -1.33 7.38
N ASN A 77 6.27 -2.43 7.36
CA ASN A 77 5.85 -3.69 7.95
C ASN A 77 6.59 -3.97 9.24
N LEU A 78 5.89 -4.49 10.22
CA LEU A 78 6.45 -5.17 11.39
C LEU A 78 5.78 -6.53 11.49
N LEU A 79 6.53 -7.59 11.19
CA LEU A 79 6.01 -8.94 11.02
C LEU A 79 6.75 -9.91 11.93
N PHE A 80 6.03 -10.93 12.39
CA PHE A 80 6.53 -12.07 13.10
C PHE A 80 6.29 -13.30 12.25
N ASP A 81 7.32 -14.07 12.03
CA ASP A 81 7.36 -15.24 11.18
C ASP A 81 7.55 -16.49 12.04
N TRP A 82 6.62 -17.44 11.98
CA TRP A 82 6.71 -18.74 12.62
C TRP A 82 6.88 -19.83 11.56
N SER A 83 8.00 -20.56 11.62
CA SER A 83 8.40 -21.59 10.65
C SER A 83 8.40 -22.98 11.30
N PRO A 84 7.22 -23.60 11.55
CA PRO A 84 7.15 -24.90 12.22
C PRO A 84 7.62 -26.07 11.34
N LEU A 85 7.60 -25.90 10.02
CA LEU A 85 7.89 -26.96 9.04
C LEU A 85 8.92 -26.46 8.01
N GLY A 86 10.18 -26.36 8.42
CA GLY A 86 11.29 -25.98 7.54
C GLY A 86 11.10 -24.58 6.92
N PRO A 87 11.07 -24.45 5.59
CA PRO A 87 10.96 -23.17 4.93
C PRO A 87 9.52 -22.57 4.91
N PHE A 88 8.51 -23.35 5.26
CA PHE A 88 7.14 -22.86 5.36
C PHE A 88 6.96 -22.04 6.63
N ARG A 89 6.31 -20.87 6.49
CA ARG A 89 6.05 -19.99 7.61
C ARG A 89 4.61 -19.49 7.63
N ILE A 90 4.16 -19.20 8.84
CA ILE A 90 2.96 -18.42 9.13
C ILE A 90 3.44 -17.05 9.59
N THR A 91 2.93 -16.01 8.99
CA THR A 91 3.32 -14.63 9.27
C THR A 91 2.14 -13.86 9.84
N ALA A 92 2.36 -13.17 10.95
CA ALA A 92 1.39 -12.25 11.54
C ALA A 92 2.07 -10.94 11.91
N GLY A 93 1.33 -9.84 11.93
CA GLY A 93 1.90 -8.55 12.33
C GLY A 93 1.05 -7.36 11.93
N PHE A 94 1.72 -6.24 11.74
CA PHE A 94 1.08 -4.99 11.38
C PHE A 94 1.79 -4.35 10.18
N ILE A 95 0.99 -3.74 9.32
CA ILE A 95 1.45 -2.95 8.19
C ILE A 95 0.92 -1.52 8.37
N ALA A 96 1.83 -0.56 8.56
CA ALA A 96 1.49 0.84 8.44
C ALA A 96 1.29 1.16 6.96
N ASN A 97 0.06 1.49 6.60
CA ASN A 97 -0.41 1.61 5.23
C ASN A 97 -0.70 3.08 4.91
N ASN A 98 0.11 3.69 4.06
CA ASN A 98 -0.08 5.05 3.58
C ASN A 98 -0.41 5.07 2.07
N ASN A 99 -1.22 4.12 1.64
CA ASN A 99 -1.68 4.06 0.26
C ASN A 99 -2.66 5.20 -0.03
N LYS A 100 -2.57 5.76 -1.23
CA LYS A 100 -3.43 6.85 -1.68
C LYS A 100 -3.65 6.73 -3.18
N ILE A 101 -4.90 6.91 -3.59
CA ILE A 101 -5.24 7.07 -5.01
C ILE A 101 -5.83 8.46 -5.18
N ASP A 102 -5.18 9.28 -6.00
CA ASP A 102 -5.68 10.58 -6.42
C ASP A 102 -6.20 10.49 -7.86
N LEU A 103 -7.43 10.90 -8.06
CA LEU A 103 -8.12 10.90 -9.34
C LEU A 103 -8.43 12.34 -9.74
N ASN A 104 -8.11 12.71 -10.98
CA ASN A 104 -8.49 13.97 -11.57
C ASN A 104 -9.31 13.69 -12.84
N GLY A 105 -10.61 13.90 -12.76
CA GLY A 105 -11.52 13.75 -13.90
C GLY A 105 -11.74 15.07 -14.62
N ARG A 106 -11.47 15.09 -15.93
CA ARG A 106 -11.78 16.21 -16.83
C ARG A 106 -12.98 15.82 -17.69
N PRO A 107 -13.98 16.71 -17.85
CA PRO A 107 -15.15 16.41 -18.64
C PRO A 107 -14.78 16.20 -20.11
N THR A 108 -15.33 15.16 -20.71
CA THR A 108 -15.43 15.05 -22.15
C THR A 108 -16.75 15.75 -22.59
N SER A 109 -16.81 16.23 -23.82
CA SER A 109 -17.99 16.91 -24.36
C SER A 109 -19.24 16.03 -24.18
N GLY A 110 -20.23 16.52 -23.40
CA GLY A 110 -21.48 15.81 -23.12
C GLY A 110 -21.57 15.06 -21.80
N SER A 111 -20.58 15.20 -20.90
CA SER A 111 -20.67 14.62 -19.56
C SER A 111 -21.76 15.26 -18.70
N ALA A 112 -22.70 14.46 -18.22
CA ALA A 112 -23.75 14.92 -17.28
C ALA A 112 -23.22 15.13 -15.85
N LEU A 113 -22.13 14.45 -15.49
CA LEU A 113 -21.55 14.43 -14.14
C LEU A 113 -20.61 15.62 -13.89
N VAL A 114 -19.97 16.11 -14.95
CA VAL A 114 -18.95 17.17 -14.87
C VAL A 114 -19.36 18.31 -15.79
N PRO A 115 -19.87 19.42 -15.26
CA PRO A 115 -20.23 20.57 -16.07
C PRO A 115 -19.05 21.14 -16.87
N PRO A 116 -19.27 21.67 -18.09
CA PRO A 116 -18.21 22.28 -18.87
C PRO A 116 -17.49 23.39 -18.08
N GLY A 117 -16.13 23.38 -18.11
CA GLY A 117 -15.31 24.34 -17.38
C GLY A 117 -15.05 23.99 -15.91
N SER A 118 -15.50 22.81 -15.45
CA SER A 118 -15.18 22.27 -14.13
C SER A 118 -14.41 20.94 -14.23
N SER A 119 -13.85 20.49 -13.12
CA SER A 119 -13.21 19.16 -12.99
C SER A 119 -13.63 18.50 -11.67
N ILE A 120 -13.60 17.19 -11.61
CA ILE A 120 -13.83 16.43 -10.38
C ILE A 120 -12.50 15.87 -9.92
N THR A 121 -12.14 16.15 -8.68
CA THR A 121 -11.00 15.51 -8.00
C THR A 121 -11.50 14.48 -7.02
N GLY A 122 -10.92 13.29 -7.05
CA GLY A 122 -11.23 12.20 -6.13
C GLY A 122 -9.99 11.78 -5.36
N THR A 123 -10.19 11.38 -4.12
CA THR A 123 -9.13 10.74 -3.31
C THR A 123 -9.70 9.53 -2.63
N VAL A 124 -8.97 8.40 -2.73
CA VAL A 124 -9.27 7.16 -2.00
C VAL A 124 -8.10 6.84 -1.09
N LYS A 125 -8.40 6.58 0.17
CA LYS A 125 -7.43 6.20 1.20
C LYS A 125 -7.93 4.99 1.99
N PRO A 126 -7.05 4.14 2.57
CA PRO A 126 -7.47 3.13 3.53
C PRO A 126 -8.09 3.79 4.77
N ASP A 127 -8.99 3.07 5.43
CA ASP A 127 -9.61 3.51 6.70
C ASP A 127 -8.61 3.46 7.86
N LYS A 128 -7.70 2.48 7.83
CA LYS A 128 -6.73 2.26 8.90
C LYS A 128 -5.31 2.52 8.42
N ASP A 129 -4.61 3.43 9.09
CA ASP A 129 -3.18 3.65 8.88
C ASP A 129 -2.34 2.44 9.34
N PHE A 130 -2.80 1.72 10.39
CA PHE A 130 -2.19 0.49 10.89
C PHE A 130 -3.15 -0.67 10.70
N ALA A 131 -2.82 -1.55 9.79
CA ALA A 131 -3.63 -2.70 9.43
C ALA A 131 -3.00 -4.00 9.96
N PRO A 132 -3.74 -4.84 10.70
CA PRO A 132 -3.30 -6.19 11.00
C PRO A 132 -3.05 -6.97 9.71
N TYR A 133 -2.06 -7.84 9.75
CA TYR A 133 -1.68 -8.72 8.63
C TYR A 133 -1.61 -10.16 9.11
N LEU A 134 -2.12 -11.07 8.29
CA LEU A 134 -1.97 -12.51 8.45
C LEU A 134 -1.66 -13.13 7.10
N GLY A 135 -0.67 -14.03 7.06
CA GLY A 135 -0.25 -14.65 5.82
C GLY A 135 0.49 -15.95 6.04
N ILE A 136 0.79 -16.59 4.93
CA ILE A 136 1.67 -17.75 4.83
C ILE A 136 2.82 -17.40 3.89
N GLY A 137 3.94 -18.06 4.04
CA GLY A 137 5.10 -17.82 3.21
C GLY A 137 6.00 -19.02 3.07
N TYR A 138 6.97 -18.86 2.20
CA TYR A 138 8.04 -19.83 1.97
C TYR A 138 9.38 -19.11 1.97
N GLY A 139 10.40 -19.71 2.58
CA GLY A 139 11.73 -19.12 2.75
C GLY A 139 11.80 -18.10 3.90
N ASN A 140 12.97 -17.90 4.45
CA ASN A 140 13.24 -16.98 5.57
C ASN A 140 14.21 -15.90 5.15
N VAL A 141 14.09 -14.72 5.75
CA VAL A 141 14.97 -13.57 5.46
C VAL A 141 16.34 -13.73 6.10
N TRP A 142 16.42 -14.42 7.24
CA TRP A 142 17.61 -14.56 8.08
C TRP A 142 18.44 -15.84 7.83
N THR A 143 18.00 -16.75 6.95
CA THR A 143 18.79 -17.94 6.64
C THR A 143 20.07 -17.56 5.91
N ALA A 144 21.21 -18.10 6.38
CA ALA A 144 22.53 -17.78 5.82
C ALA A 144 22.62 -18.05 4.32
N GLY A 145 23.30 -17.17 3.59
CA GLY A 145 23.46 -17.23 2.14
C GLY A 145 22.35 -16.52 1.37
N VAL A 146 22.30 -16.73 0.06
CA VAL A 146 21.29 -16.14 -0.82
C VAL A 146 20.04 -17.02 -0.82
N ASN A 147 18.90 -16.43 -0.50
CA ASN A 147 17.63 -17.12 -0.40
C ASN A 147 16.53 -16.39 -1.16
N PHE A 148 15.53 -17.14 -1.59
CA PHE A 148 14.29 -16.61 -2.12
C PHE A 148 13.18 -16.78 -1.08
N TYR A 149 12.29 -15.81 -1.01
CA TYR A 149 11.11 -15.93 -0.18
C TYR A 149 9.85 -15.46 -0.91
N PHE A 150 8.75 -15.97 -0.47
CA PHE A 150 7.42 -15.67 -0.98
C PHE A 150 6.47 -15.43 0.21
N ASP A 151 5.61 -14.43 0.08
CA ASP A 151 4.53 -14.13 1.03
C ASP A 151 3.19 -14.06 0.30
N LEU A 152 2.19 -14.74 0.86
CA LEU A 152 0.79 -14.61 0.48
C LEU A 152 -0.03 -14.35 1.74
N GLY A 153 -0.79 -13.27 1.77
CA GLY A 153 -1.57 -12.94 2.96
C GLY A 153 -2.64 -11.90 2.71
N ILE A 154 -3.25 -11.49 3.81
CA ILE A 154 -4.33 -10.51 3.84
C ILE A 154 -3.98 -9.42 4.85
N MET A 155 -4.07 -8.19 4.39
CA MET A 155 -4.01 -7.00 5.22
C MET A 155 -5.44 -6.50 5.48
N PHE A 156 -5.80 -6.34 6.76
CA PHE A 156 -7.13 -5.93 7.23
C PHE A 156 -7.20 -4.39 7.35
N GLN A 157 -7.21 -3.72 6.20
CA GLN A 157 -7.10 -2.26 6.11
C GLN A 157 -8.39 -1.47 6.40
N GLY A 158 -9.52 -2.16 6.62
CA GLY A 158 -10.83 -1.53 6.77
C GLY A 158 -11.43 -1.09 5.42
N SER A 159 -12.57 -0.41 5.47
CA SER A 159 -13.26 0.08 4.27
C SER A 159 -12.57 1.32 3.73
N PRO A 160 -12.01 1.31 2.50
CA PRO A 160 -11.40 2.52 1.94
C PRO A 160 -12.38 3.69 1.94
N GLN A 161 -11.87 4.87 2.24
CA GLN A 161 -12.64 6.12 2.30
C GLN A 161 -12.47 6.88 0.97
N VAL A 162 -13.57 7.29 0.36
CA VAL A 162 -13.57 8.10 -0.85
C VAL A 162 -14.03 9.52 -0.55
N SER A 163 -13.33 10.50 -1.12
CA SER A 163 -13.73 11.91 -1.11
C SER A 163 -13.75 12.43 -2.53
N LEU A 164 -14.86 13.00 -2.96
CA LEU A 164 -15.01 13.65 -4.27
C LEU A 164 -15.21 15.16 -4.06
N SER A 165 -14.59 15.97 -4.91
CA SER A 165 -14.69 17.42 -4.88
C SER A 165 -14.73 17.98 -6.30
N CYS A 166 -15.54 19.02 -6.51
CA CYS A 166 -15.60 19.75 -7.76
C CYS A 166 -14.70 20.99 -7.73
N GLN A 167 -14.05 21.27 -8.84
CA GLN A 167 -13.16 22.41 -9.02
C GLN A 167 -13.58 23.26 -10.23
N PRO A 168 -13.48 24.61 -10.16
CA PRO A 168 -13.10 25.41 -8.97
C PRO A 168 -14.19 25.42 -7.90
N ALA A 169 -13.75 25.29 -6.65
CA ALA A 169 -14.66 25.30 -5.50
C ALA A 169 -15.51 26.58 -5.45
N GLY A 170 -16.81 26.44 -5.15
CA GLY A 170 -17.73 27.58 -5.05
C GLY A 170 -18.24 28.12 -6.39
N SER A 171 -17.88 27.54 -7.54
CA SER A 171 -18.46 27.91 -8.82
C SER A 171 -19.94 27.53 -8.90
N ALA A 172 -20.73 28.29 -9.69
CA ALA A 172 -22.15 27.98 -9.91
C ALA A 172 -22.33 26.57 -10.51
N GLN A 173 -21.41 26.14 -11.37
CA GLN A 173 -21.41 24.81 -11.98
C GLN A 173 -21.23 23.72 -10.92
N CYS A 174 -20.27 23.89 -10.00
CA CYS A 174 -20.06 22.95 -8.89
C CYS A 174 -21.23 22.95 -7.90
N ALA A 175 -21.85 24.09 -7.63
CA ALA A 175 -23.03 24.18 -6.80
C ALA A 175 -24.23 23.42 -7.41
N ALA A 176 -24.43 23.54 -8.72
CA ALA A 176 -25.48 22.80 -9.44
C ALA A 176 -25.25 21.26 -9.47
N ALA A 177 -23.98 20.82 -9.51
CA ALA A 177 -23.60 19.41 -9.54
C ALA A 177 -23.48 18.75 -8.15
N GLN A 178 -23.58 19.51 -7.06
CA GLN A 178 -23.26 19.06 -5.71
C GLN A 178 -24.05 17.80 -5.29
N SER A 179 -25.35 17.76 -5.55
CA SER A 179 -26.20 16.61 -5.20
C SER A 179 -25.79 15.34 -5.96
N GLN A 180 -25.39 15.46 -7.21
CA GLN A 180 -24.93 14.35 -8.03
C GLN A 180 -23.57 13.85 -7.56
N ILE A 181 -22.65 14.75 -7.18
CA ILE A 181 -21.33 14.39 -6.66
C ILE A 181 -21.46 13.63 -5.32
N VAL A 182 -22.34 14.09 -4.42
CA VAL A 182 -22.61 13.40 -3.15
C VAL A 182 -23.22 12.01 -3.40
N ALA A 183 -24.18 11.90 -4.31
CA ALA A 183 -24.77 10.61 -4.65
C ALA A 183 -23.74 9.64 -5.26
N GLU A 184 -22.87 10.14 -6.14
CA GLU A 184 -21.79 9.32 -6.73
C GLU A 184 -20.74 8.93 -5.68
N GLN A 185 -20.36 9.84 -4.77
CA GLN A 185 -19.48 9.51 -3.66
C GLN A 185 -20.04 8.38 -2.80
N GLN A 186 -21.32 8.42 -2.45
CA GLN A 186 -21.98 7.36 -1.68
C GLN A 186 -21.97 6.04 -2.44
N ARG A 187 -22.32 6.05 -3.74
CA ARG A 187 -22.30 4.85 -4.57
C ARG A 187 -20.91 4.20 -4.63
N VAL A 188 -19.87 5.01 -4.87
CA VAL A 188 -18.47 4.53 -4.88
C VAL A 188 -18.07 4.02 -3.50
N GLN A 189 -18.47 4.72 -2.42
CA GLN A 189 -18.19 4.29 -1.05
C GLN A 189 -18.82 2.92 -0.74
N ASP A 190 -20.05 2.68 -1.17
CA ASP A 190 -20.75 1.40 -0.97
C ASP A 190 -20.04 0.26 -1.71
N GLU A 191 -19.55 0.50 -2.92
CA GLU A 191 -18.72 -0.47 -3.65
C GLU A 191 -17.38 -0.72 -2.95
N LEU A 192 -16.71 0.32 -2.46
CA LEU A 192 -15.43 0.21 -1.76
C LEU A 192 -15.57 -0.48 -0.39
N ASN A 193 -16.73 -0.43 0.23
CA ASN A 193 -17.00 -1.13 1.50
C ASN A 193 -16.85 -2.66 1.39
N LYS A 194 -16.84 -3.20 0.20
CA LYS A 194 -16.58 -4.63 -0.07
C LYS A 194 -15.08 -4.98 0.03
N PHE A 195 -14.19 -3.99 -0.14
CA PHE A 195 -12.73 -4.16 -0.19
C PHE A 195 -12.03 -3.91 1.15
N LYS A 196 -12.56 -4.49 2.23
CA LYS A 196 -11.98 -4.40 3.59
C LYS A 196 -10.65 -5.12 3.74
N HIS A 197 -10.39 -6.05 2.84
CA HIS A 197 -9.24 -6.94 2.86
C HIS A 197 -8.37 -6.67 1.64
N TYR A 198 -7.11 -6.37 1.87
CA TYR A 198 -6.16 -6.16 0.78
C TYR A 198 -5.28 -7.41 0.62
N PRO A 199 -5.29 -8.06 -0.55
CA PRO A 199 -4.44 -9.21 -0.80
C PRO A 199 -2.98 -8.76 -0.92
N VAL A 200 -2.11 -9.38 -0.13
CA VAL A 200 -0.66 -9.14 -0.16
C VAL A 200 0.02 -10.33 -0.80
N LEU A 201 0.71 -10.07 -1.89
CA LEU A 201 1.55 -11.03 -2.59
C LEU A 201 2.92 -10.39 -2.77
N ASN A 202 3.96 -10.99 -2.21
CA ASN A 202 5.33 -10.52 -2.34
C ASN A 202 6.27 -11.65 -2.72
N LEU A 203 7.25 -11.33 -3.56
CA LEU A 203 8.41 -12.14 -3.88
C LEU A 203 9.67 -11.38 -3.52
N GLY A 204 10.65 -12.03 -2.92
CA GLY A 204 11.88 -11.39 -2.51
C GLY A 204 13.10 -12.27 -2.62
N ILE A 205 14.24 -11.61 -2.64
CA ILE A 205 15.58 -12.20 -2.56
C ILE A 205 16.26 -11.62 -1.33
N THR A 206 16.92 -12.47 -0.55
CA THR A 206 17.58 -12.10 0.70
C THR A 206 19.01 -12.62 0.75
N VAL A 207 19.82 -11.93 1.52
CA VAL A 207 21.17 -12.36 1.93
C VAL A 207 21.17 -12.42 3.45
N GLY A 208 21.28 -13.63 3.99
CA GLY A 208 21.39 -13.87 5.43
C GLY A 208 22.85 -14.09 5.87
N PHE A 209 23.17 -13.70 7.10
CA PHE A 209 24.51 -13.75 7.69
C PHE A 209 24.43 -14.02 9.19
#